data_caa8b882f6e8be1c29bd4b28b3884794
#
_entry.id   caa8b882f6e8be1c29bd4b28b3884794
#
_cell.length_a   1.000
_cell.length_b   1.000
_cell.length_c   1.000
_cell.angle_alpha   90.00
_cell.angle_beta   90.00
_cell.angle_gamma   90.00
#
_symmetry.space_group_name_H-M   'P 1'
#
loop_
_entity.id
_entity.type
_entity.pdbx_description
1 polymer ?
#
loop_
_entity_poly.entity_id
_entity_poly.type
_entity_poly.pdbx_seq_one_letter_code
_entity_poly.pdbx_strand_id
1 'polypeptide(L)'
;MRWMRMLLSVLFLCLCFSGCGYRELQERILIQAIGVDQAREGYQVTVRAADPGEEGDEVFTCQGMSVLEALSNLSLSTGREPFYAHNYLVVFGRSCGEAGLDSAMDFFVRYYTTRPSVQVYLAAGEAEEILDPDENPPSMETLRRLNQGGEYTGKAASVDILEFVNAAKREGSSPVLPVVGLDEGRPVLQGTAIFKDYQLADILTLEETRGYLALKGGLHQGELV
;
A
#
# COMPACT_ATOMS: atom_id res chain seq x y z
N MET A 1 -34.22 47.25 22.20
CA MET A 1 -34.60 46.00 21.54
C MET A 1 -33.89 45.74 20.19
N ARG A 2 -33.73 46.71 19.28
CA ARG A 2 -33.02 46.48 17.99
C ARG A 2 -31.53 46.17 18.16
N TRP A 3 -30.86 46.85 19.05
CA TRP A 3 -29.42 46.64 19.37
C TRP A 3 -29.14 45.26 20.00
N MET A 4 -30.04 44.82 20.87
CA MET A 4 -29.94 43.51 21.50
C MET A 4 -30.10 42.35 20.48
N ARG A 5 -30.98 42.53 19.47
CA ARG A 5 -31.13 41.57 18.36
C ARG A 5 -29.90 41.55 17.44
N MET A 6 -29.29 42.71 17.17
CA MET A 6 -28.04 42.80 16.43
C MET A 6 -26.87 42.09 17.17
N LEU A 7 -26.74 42.33 18.47
CA LEU A 7 -25.72 41.65 19.30
C LEU A 7 -25.91 40.13 19.32
N LEU A 8 -27.15 39.64 19.45
CA LEU A 8 -27.46 38.23 19.39
C LEU A 8 -27.16 37.62 18.01
N SER A 9 -27.43 38.32 16.92
CA SER A 9 -27.12 37.85 15.56
C SER A 9 -25.63 37.80 15.30
N VAL A 10 -24.86 38.78 15.79
CA VAL A 10 -23.40 38.78 15.68
C VAL A 10 -22.80 37.66 16.53
N LEU A 11 -23.28 37.44 17.75
CA LEU A 11 -22.83 36.35 18.61
C LEU A 11 -23.13 34.96 17.98
N PHE A 12 -24.31 34.81 17.40
CA PHE A 12 -24.69 33.57 16.68
C PHE A 12 -23.82 33.36 15.44
N LEU A 13 -23.50 34.44 14.69
CA LEU A 13 -22.61 34.37 13.55
C LEU A 13 -21.18 33.96 13.97
N CYS A 14 -20.66 34.54 15.06
CA CYS A 14 -19.33 34.15 15.61
C CYS A 14 -19.31 32.70 16.08
N LEU A 15 -20.39 32.18 16.66
CA LEU A 15 -20.48 30.74 17.04
C LEU A 15 -20.53 29.81 15.82
N CYS A 16 -21.06 30.25 14.69
CA CYS A 16 -21.03 29.46 13.45
C CYS A 16 -19.67 29.40 12.78
N PHE A 17 -18.78 30.38 13.05
CA PHE A 17 -17.40 30.41 12.56
C PHE A 17 -16.39 29.73 13.51
N SER A 18 -16.75 29.38 14.73
CA SER A 18 -15.93 28.55 15.63
C SER A 18 -16.06 27.07 15.23
N GLY A 19 -15.81 26.79 13.96
CA GLY A 19 -15.97 25.47 13.41
C GLY A 19 -14.67 24.71 13.26
N CYS A 20 -14.81 23.46 13.00
CA CYS A 20 -13.87 22.47 12.49
C CYS A 20 -12.42 22.62 12.90
N GLY A 21 -11.95 21.66 13.69
CA GLY A 21 -10.52 21.44 13.90
C GLY A 21 -9.82 21.20 12.56
N TYR A 22 -9.41 22.28 11.90
CA TYR A 22 -8.58 22.23 10.71
C TYR A 22 -7.17 21.84 11.18
N ARG A 23 -6.79 20.57 10.91
CA ARG A 23 -5.40 20.13 11.10
C ARG A 23 -4.62 20.53 9.86
N GLU A 24 -3.52 21.22 10.04
CA GLU A 24 -2.64 21.61 8.94
C GLU A 24 -2.00 20.36 8.31
N LEU A 25 -1.76 20.39 7.00
CA LEU A 25 -1.08 19.31 6.26
C LEU A 25 0.31 19.00 6.83
N GLN A 26 0.98 19.99 7.43
CA GLN A 26 2.28 19.86 8.08
C GLN A 26 2.25 18.99 9.35
N GLU A 27 1.06 18.79 9.95
CA GLU A 27 0.89 17.90 11.11
C GLU A 27 0.65 16.44 10.69
N ARG A 28 0.66 16.16 9.39
CA ARG A 28 0.37 14.82 8.83
C ARG A 28 1.56 14.24 8.09
N ILE A 29 1.66 12.92 8.16
CA ILE A 29 2.57 12.13 7.32
C ILE A 29 1.74 11.65 6.12
N LEU A 30 2.05 12.15 4.92
CA LEU A 30 1.35 11.77 3.69
C LEU A 30 1.89 10.45 3.18
N ILE A 31 1.34 9.34 3.64
CA ILE A 31 1.79 7.99 3.28
C ILE A 31 1.47 7.72 1.82
N GLN A 32 2.50 7.32 1.06
CA GLN A 32 2.42 7.01 -0.36
C GLN A 32 2.63 5.53 -0.66
N ALA A 33 3.45 4.83 0.15
CA ALA A 33 3.68 3.40 0.03
C ALA A 33 3.87 2.79 1.42
N ILE A 34 3.44 1.53 1.57
CA ILE A 34 3.58 0.75 2.81
C ILE A 34 4.19 -0.60 2.45
N GLY A 35 5.32 -0.94 3.08
CA GLY A 35 5.91 -2.26 3.11
C GLY A 35 5.55 -2.97 4.41
N VAL A 36 5.29 -4.26 4.35
CA VAL A 36 4.97 -5.07 5.53
C VAL A 36 5.80 -6.35 5.49
N ASP A 37 6.69 -6.49 6.44
CA ASP A 37 7.56 -7.65 6.61
C ASP A 37 7.22 -8.40 7.90
N GLN A 38 7.44 -9.71 7.89
CA GLN A 38 7.26 -10.54 9.08
C GLN A 38 8.44 -10.32 10.03
N ALA A 39 8.20 -9.83 11.24
CA ALA A 39 9.19 -9.75 12.29
C ALA A 39 9.22 -11.05 13.12
N ARG A 40 10.16 -11.17 14.06
CA ARG A 40 10.16 -12.29 15.00
C ARG A 40 8.87 -12.39 15.80
N GLU A 41 8.34 -11.23 16.19
CA GLU A 41 7.05 -11.08 16.85
C GLU A 41 6.32 -9.95 16.13
N GLY A 42 5.15 -10.24 15.52
CA GLY A 42 4.36 -9.27 14.78
C GLY A 42 4.97 -8.87 13.44
N TYR A 43 4.96 -7.59 13.14
CA TYR A 43 5.31 -7.03 11.83
C TYR A 43 6.30 -5.87 11.94
N GLN A 44 7.20 -5.80 10.97
CA GLN A 44 7.93 -4.59 10.63
C GLN A 44 7.21 -3.89 9.47
N VAL A 45 6.97 -2.61 9.62
CA VAL A 45 6.28 -1.80 8.61
C VAL A 45 7.19 -0.67 8.17
N THR A 46 7.51 -0.62 6.89
CA THR A 46 8.26 0.44 6.24
C THR A 46 7.30 1.34 5.48
N VAL A 47 7.39 2.62 5.72
CA VAL A 47 6.49 3.63 5.13
C VAL A 47 7.30 4.64 4.34
N ARG A 48 6.92 4.85 3.08
CA ARG A 48 7.37 6.03 2.33
C ARG A 48 6.30 7.11 2.34
N ALA A 49 6.71 8.31 2.66
CA ALA A 49 5.81 9.44 2.81
C ALA A 49 6.35 10.67 2.09
N ALA A 50 5.47 11.44 1.48
CA ALA A 50 5.83 12.76 0.98
C ALA A 50 5.95 13.76 2.14
N ASP A 51 7.01 14.53 2.16
CA ASP A 51 7.10 15.71 3.01
C ASP A 51 6.53 16.93 2.27
N PRO A 52 5.46 17.56 2.79
CA PRO A 52 4.86 18.74 2.16
C PRO A 52 5.80 19.98 2.12
N GLY A 53 6.89 19.96 2.88
CA GLY A 53 7.85 21.09 3.04
C GLY A 53 9.18 20.88 2.35
N GLU A 54 9.52 19.68 1.89
CA GLU A 54 10.81 19.35 1.30
C GLU A 54 10.66 18.65 -0.06
N GLU A 55 11.66 18.81 -0.94
CA GLU A 55 11.76 18.01 -2.17
C GLU A 55 12.33 16.64 -1.82
N GLY A 56 11.46 15.64 -1.65
CA GLY A 56 11.87 14.26 -1.39
C GLY A 56 10.79 13.46 -0.65
N ASP A 57 11.08 12.18 -0.52
CA ASP A 57 10.28 11.26 0.26
C ASP A 57 11.02 10.95 1.57
N GLU A 58 10.30 10.94 2.69
CA GLU A 58 10.80 10.41 3.96
C GLU A 58 10.49 8.92 4.06
N VAL A 59 11.41 8.14 4.63
CA VAL A 59 11.19 6.73 4.93
C VAL A 59 11.19 6.52 6.43
N PHE A 60 10.24 5.74 6.91
CA PHE A 60 10.10 5.39 8.32
C PHE A 60 9.93 3.90 8.45
N THR A 61 10.62 3.30 9.43
CA THR A 61 10.42 1.89 9.80
C THR A 61 9.91 1.81 11.24
N CYS A 62 8.88 1.02 11.45
CA CYS A 62 8.26 0.81 12.75
C CYS A 62 7.85 -0.64 12.95
N GLN A 63 7.69 -1.08 14.20
CA GLN A 63 7.32 -2.44 14.53
C GLN A 63 6.10 -2.47 15.46
N GLY A 64 5.32 -3.56 15.39
CA GLY A 64 4.16 -3.80 16.24
C GLY A 64 3.64 -5.23 16.09
N MET A 65 2.80 -5.68 17.03
CA MET A 65 2.16 -7.00 16.98
C MET A 65 1.13 -7.11 15.84
N SER A 66 0.68 -5.97 15.32
CA SER A 66 -0.17 -5.85 14.13
C SER A 66 0.30 -4.67 13.27
N VAL A 67 -0.11 -4.66 12.00
CA VAL A 67 0.16 -3.53 11.09
C VAL A 67 -0.40 -2.21 11.65
N LEU A 68 -1.59 -2.26 12.25
CA LEU A 68 -2.20 -1.09 12.90
C LEU A 68 -1.34 -0.56 14.05
N GLU A 69 -0.83 -1.45 14.91
CA GLU A 69 0.02 -1.07 16.03
C GLU A 69 1.34 -0.48 15.55
N ALA A 70 2.00 -1.12 14.57
CA ALA A 70 3.22 -0.60 13.97
C ALA A 70 3.03 0.83 13.43
N LEU A 71 1.95 1.07 12.66
CA LEU A 71 1.61 2.38 12.12
C LEU A 71 1.20 3.39 13.23
N SER A 72 0.64 2.93 14.34
CA SER A 72 0.37 3.78 15.50
C SER A 72 1.66 4.19 16.20
N ASN A 73 2.64 3.28 16.27
CA ASN A 73 3.97 3.55 16.81
C ASN A 73 4.73 4.59 16.00
N LEU A 74 4.48 4.70 14.68
CA LEU A 74 4.98 5.78 13.84
C LEU A 74 4.55 7.16 14.35
N SER A 75 3.29 7.31 14.76
CA SER A 75 2.80 8.56 15.35
C SER A 75 3.50 8.91 16.66
N LEU A 76 3.83 7.90 17.47
CA LEU A 76 4.54 8.11 18.74
C LEU A 76 5.97 8.58 18.53
N SER A 77 6.64 8.14 17.47
CA SER A 77 8.03 8.54 17.16
C SER A 77 8.12 9.88 16.45
N THR A 78 7.15 10.22 15.60
CA THR A 78 7.19 11.42 14.75
C THR A 78 6.37 12.60 15.29
N GLY A 79 5.42 12.35 16.19
CA GLY A 79 4.44 13.34 16.66
C GLY A 79 3.44 13.80 15.60
N ARG A 80 3.45 13.17 14.40
CA ARG A 80 2.57 13.48 13.27
C ARG A 80 1.52 12.38 13.07
N GLU A 81 0.36 12.74 12.51
CA GLU A 81 -0.73 11.79 12.21
C GLU A 81 -0.55 11.16 10.82
N PRO A 82 -0.52 9.81 10.68
CA PRO A 82 -0.49 9.16 9.38
C PRO A 82 -1.76 9.41 8.56
N PHE A 83 -1.59 9.78 7.30
CA PHE A 83 -2.68 10.01 6.36
C PHE A 83 -2.57 9.06 5.17
N TYR A 84 -3.50 8.10 5.09
CA TYR A 84 -3.44 6.95 4.17
C TYR A 84 -4.14 7.18 2.83
N ALA A 85 -4.90 8.27 2.66
CA ALA A 85 -5.67 8.49 1.43
C ALA A 85 -4.81 8.69 0.18
N HIS A 86 -3.51 8.94 0.34
CA HIS A 86 -2.52 9.02 -0.73
C HIS A 86 -1.67 7.76 -0.91
N ASN A 87 -2.00 6.67 -0.19
CA ASN A 87 -1.32 5.40 -0.40
C ASN A 87 -1.64 4.84 -1.80
N TYR A 88 -0.60 4.58 -2.60
CA TYR A 88 -0.70 4.07 -3.96
C TYR A 88 -0.41 2.58 -4.06
N LEU A 89 0.46 2.06 -3.17
CA LEU A 89 0.85 0.67 -3.21
C LEU A 89 1.13 0.11 -1.81
N VAL A 90 0.93 -1.19 -1.70
CA VAL A 90 1.32 -2.00 -0.54
C VAL A 90 2.20 -3.13 -1.04
N VAL A 91 3.33 -3.34 -0.39
CA VAL A 91 4.25 -4.44 -0.67
C VAL A 91 4.29 -5.33 0.56
N PHE A 92 3.97 -6.61 0.41
CA PHE A 92 4.18 -7.61 1.46
C PHE A 92 5.49 -8.32 1.21
N GLY A 93 6.32 -8.48 2.23
CA GLY A 93 7.52 -9.29 2.16
C GLY A 93 7.20 -10.76 1.90
N ARG A 94 8.14 -11.49 1.31
CA ARG A 94 7.99 -12.91 1.03
C ARG A 94 7.64 -13.72 2.28
N SER A 95 8.32 -13.42 3.38
CA SER A 95 8.06 -14.03 4.69
C SER A 95 6.62 -13.87 5.17
N CYS A 96 5.99 -12.70 4.93
CA CYS A 96 4.57 -12.51 5.18
C CYS A 96 3.70 -13.42 4.30
N GLY A 97 4.02 -13.53 3.01
CA GLY A 97 3.31 -14.41 2.08
C GLY A 97 3.37 -15.87 2.52
N GLU A 98 4.53 -16.34 2.96
CA GLU A 98 4.76 -17.70 3.45
C GLU A 98 4.04 -17.98 4.79
N ALA A 99 3.96 -16.98 5.68
CA ALA A 99 3.22 -17.08 6.93
C ALA A 99 1.69 -17.00 6.76
N GLY A 100 1.24 -16.26 5.73
CA GLY A 100 -0.16 -15.99 5.44
C GLY A 100 -0.51 -14.52 5.60
N LEU A 101 -1.13 -13.93 4.57
CA LEU A 101 -1.41 -12.50 4.48
C LEU A 101 -2.69 -12.04 5.21
N ASP A 102 -3.50 -12.94 5.74
CA ASP A 102 -4.80 -12.63 6.34
C ASP A 102 -4.70 -11.57 7.45
N SER A 103 -3.81 -11.79 8.41
CA SER A 103 -3.60 -10.86 9.52
C SER A 103 -2.93 -9.56 9.09
N ALA A 104 -1.98 -9.63 8.14
CA ALA A 104 -1.30 -8.44 7.61
C ALA A 104 -2.24 -7.56 6.77
N MET A 105 -3.17 -8.17 6.04
CA MET A 105 -4.18 -7.47 5.24
C MET A 105 -5.34 -6.88 6.04
N ASP A 106 -5.58 -7.35 7.27
CA ASP A 106 -6.72 -6.94 8.09
C ASP A 106 -6.81 -5.41 8.25
N PHE A 107 -5.68 -4.74 8.45
CA PHE A 107 -5.61 -3.27 8.52
C PHE A 107 -6.17 -2.61 7.27
N PHE A 108 -5.74 -3.04 6.08
CA PHE A 108 -6.13 -2.40 4.81
C PHE A 108 -7.59 -2.63 4.45
N VAL A 109 -8.18 -3.71 4.93
CA VAL A 109 -9.60 -4.05 4.69
C VAL A 109 -10.53 -3.34 5.66
N ARG A 110 -10.13 -3.21 6.93
CA ARG A 110 -11.00 -2.70 8.00
C ARG A 110 -10.81 -1.22 8.29
N TYR A 111 -9.64 -0.66 7.98
CA TYR A 111 -9.38 0.74 8.28
C TYR A 111 -9.98 1.64 7.18
N TYR A 112 -11.02 2.37 7.52
CA TYR A 112 -11.86 3.13 6.58
C TYR A 112 -11.13 4.24 5.80
N THR A 113 -9.95 4.68 6.25
CA THR A 113 -9.17 5.74 5.57
C THR A 113 -8.23 5.18 4.50
N THR A 114 -8.07 3.86 4.40
CA THR A 114 -7.29 3.23 3.33
C THR A 114 -8.12 3.15 2.05
N ARG A 115 -7.44 3.16 0.90
CA ARG A 115 -8.12 2.96 -0.39
C ARG A 115 -8.20 1.45 -0.69
N PRO A 116 -9.38 0.89 -0.95
CA PRO A 116 -9.49 -0.53 -1.33
C PRO A 116 -8.83 -0.85 -2.68
N SER A 117 -8.68 0.16 -3.56
CA SER A 117 -8.05 0.05 -4.88
C SER A 117 -6.54 0.32 -4.88
N VAL A 118 -5.88 0.18 -3.73
CA VAL A 118 -4.42 0.25 -3.63
C VAL A 118 -3.81 -0.99 -4.28
N GLN A 119 -2.81 -0.78 -5.14
CA GLN A 119 -2.09 -1.87 -5.78
C GLN A 119 -1.29 -2.67 -4.74
N VAL A 120 -1.30 -4.00 -4.88
CA VAL A 120 -0.64 -4.91 -3.94
C VAL A 120 0.40 -5.75 -4.66
N TYR A 121 1.55 -5.89 -4.02
CA TYR A 121 2.68 -6.67 -4.51
C TYR A 121 3.18 -7.63 -3.44
N LEU A 122 3.79 -8.73 -3.88
CA LEU A 122 4.66 -9.55 -3.03
C LEU A 122 6.11 -9.21 -3.39
N ALA A 123 6.94 -8.88 -2.40
CA ALA A 123 8.38 -8.77 -2.61
C ALA A 123 8.99 -10.16 -2.81
N ALA A 124 10.00 -10.26 -3.68
CA ALA A 124 10.80 -11.48 -3.82
C ALA A 124 11.65 -11.78 -2.56
N GLY A 125 11.99 -10.73 -1.80
CA GLY A 125 12.66 -10.72 -0.50
C GLY A 125 11.81 -9.96 0.52
N GLU A 126 12.43 -8.99 1.19
CA GLU A 126 11.75 -8.12 2.14
C GLU A 126 11.10 -6.92 1.43
N ALA A 127 9.99 -6.44 1.96
CA ALA A 127 9.29 -5.28 1.42
C ALA A 127 10.08 -3.98 1.66
N GLU A 128 10.83 -3.92 2.77
CA GLU A 128 11.73 -2.82 3.09
C GLU A 128 12.74 -2.59 1.97
N GLU A 129 13.37 -3.64 1.43
CA GLU A 129 14.34 -3.55 0.34
C GLU A 129 13.75 -2.90 -0.93
N ILE A 130 12.46 -3.09 -1.20
CA ILE A 130 11.78 -2.49 -2.36
C ILE A 130 11.50 -1.01 -2.14
N LEU A 131 11.16 -0.63 -0.92
CA LEU A 131 10.79 0.74 -0.59
C LEU A 131 11.97 1.61 -0.21
N ASP A 132 12.98 1.04 0.42
CA ASP A 132 14.19 1.74 0.91
C ASP A 132 15.44 0.91 0.65
N PRO A 133 15.82 0.67 -0.60
CA PRO A 133 17.05 -0.02 -0.91
C PRO A 133 18.26 0.85 -0.50
N ASP A 134 19.32 0.21 -0.03
CA ASP A 134 20.56 0.85 0.45
C ASP A 134 21.18 1.81 -0.60
N GLU A 135 21.08 1.46 -1.87
CA GLU A 135 21.60 2.25 -2.99
C GLU A 135 20.48 2.70 -3.93
N ASN A 136 20.45 4.00 -4.25
CA ASN A 136 19.55 4.61 -5.24
C ASN A 136 18.06 4.29 -5.02
N PRO A 137 17.46 4.78 -3.94
CA PRO A 137 16.04 4.51 -3.68
C PRO A 137 15.17 4.95 -4.88
N PRO A 138 14.23 4.11 -5.32
CA PRO A 138 13.38 4.43 -6.45
C PRO A 138 12.52 5.63 -6.13
N SER A 139 12.25 6.49 -7.11
CA SER A 139 11.25 7.55 -6.92
C SER A 139 9.86 6.94 -6.74
N MET A 140 8.96 7.63 -6.02
CA MET A 140 7.56 7.20 -5.92
C MET A 140 6.88 7.06 -7.28
N GLU A 141 7.27 7.86 -8.25
CA GLU A 141 6.77 7.73 -9.63
C GLU A 141 7.20 6.41 -10.27
N THR A 142 8.43 5.95 -10.02
CA THR A 142 8.90 4.62 -10.49
C THR A 142 8.05 3.50 -9.87
N LEU A 143 7.83 3.54 -8.56
CA LEU A 143 7.00 2.54 -7.86
C LEU A 143 5.55 2.54 -8.36
N ARG A 144 4.96 3.71 -8.61
CA ARG A 144 3.60 3.84 -9.15
C ARG A 144 3.45 3.27 -10.55
N ARG A 145 4.52 3.30 -11.36
CA ARG A 145 4.51 2.80 -12.74
C ARG A 145 4.81 1.32 -12.87
N LEU A 146 5.19 0.62 -11.80
CA LEU A 146 5.48 -0.82 -11.85
C LEU A 146 4.36 -1.61 -12.54
N ASN A 147 3.12 -1.31 -12.19
CA ASN A 147 1.96 -1.99 -12.75
C ASN A 147 1.80 -1.81 -14.26
N GLN A 148 2.11 -0.61 -14.77
CA GLN A 148 2.00 -0.32 -16.21
C GLN A 148 2.90 -1.22 -17.05
N GLY A 149 4.10 -1.51 -16.55
CA GLY A 149 5.02 -2.45 -17.22
C GLY A 149 4.44 -3.86 -17.35
N GLY A 150 3.74 -4.34 -16.32
CA GLY A 150 3.02 -5.61 -16.34
C GLY A 150 1.87 -5.62 -17.35
N GLU A 151 1.07 -4.56 -17.37
CA GLU A 151 -0.05 -4.38 -18.30
C GLU A 151 0.39 -4.32 -19.76
N TYR A 152 1.47 -3.56 -20.08
CA TYR A 152 1.98 -3.45 -21.46
C TYR A 152 2.56 -4.77 -21.98
N THR A 153 3.19 -5.55 -21.13
CA THR A 153 3.85 -6.80 -21.54
C THR A 153 2.95 -8.04 -21.44
N GLY A 154 1.86 -7.95 -20.66
CA GLY A 154 1.02 -9.09 -20.31
C GLY A 154 1.78 -10.16 -19.50
N LYS A 155 2.85 -9.76 -18.78
CA LYS A 155 3.74 -10.67 -18.05
C LYS A 155 3.65 -10.55 -16.53
N ALA A 156 2.79 -9.68 -16.02
CA ALA A 156 2.50 -9.57 -14.59
C ALA A 156 1.03 -9.28 -14.36
N ALA A 157 0.49 -9.85 -13.28
CA ALA A 157 -0.86 -9.54 -12.84
C ALA A 157 -0.94 -8.10 -12.31
N SER A 158 -2.11 -7.47 -12.42
CA SER A 158 -2.45 -6.20 -11.78
C SER A 158 -3.56 -6.50 -10.78
N VAL A 159 -3.30 -6.29 -9.50
CA VAL A 159 -4.22 -6.70 -8.43
C VAL A 159 -4.27 -5.63 -7.35
N ASP A 160 -5.48 -5.24 -6.97
CA ASP A 160 -5.71 -4.41 -5.80
C ASP A 160 -6.09 -5.25 -4.56
N ILE A 161 -6.14 -4.60 -3.40
CA ILE A 161 -6.48 -5.27 -2.12
C ILE A 161 -7.85 -5.94 -2.20
N LEU A 162 -8.83 -5.27 -2.79
CA LEU A 162 -10.20 -5.77 -2.85
C LEU A 162 -10.31 -7.01 -3.76
N GLU A 163 -9.62 -6.97 -4.89
CA GLU A 163 -9.54 -8.11 -5.83
C GLU A 163 -8.89 -9.33 -5.17
N PHE A 164 -7.75 -9.13 -4.48
CA PHE A 164 -7.08 -10.21 -3.77
C PHE A 164 -7.98 -10.83 -2.70
N VAL A 165 -8.57 -10.01 -1.83
CA VAL A 165 -9.42 -10.48 -0.73
C VAL A 165 -10.69 -11.18 -1.23
N ASN A 166 -11.29 -10.66 -2.31
CA ASN A 166 -12.44 -11.31 -2.94
C ASN A 166 -12.08 -12.66 -3.57
N ALA A 167 -10.90 -12.74 -4.19
CA ALA A 167 -10.41 -14.01 -4.73
C ALA A 167 -10.09 -15.02 -3.62
N ALA A 168 -9.49 -14.59 -2.50
CA ALA A 168 -9.18 -15.43 -1.35
C ALA A 168 -10.44 -16.02 -0.67
N LYS A 169 -11.55 -15.27 -0.69
CA LYS A 169 -12.83 -15.71 -0.09
C LYS A 169 -13.70 -16.54 -1.03
N ARG A 170 -13.37 -16.61 -2.32
CA ARG A 170 -14.16 -17.31 -3.32
C ARG A 170 -13.72 -18.78 -3.41
N GLU A 171 -14.61 -19.72 -3.19
CA GLU A 171 -14.34 -21.14 -3.37
C GLU A 171 -13.86 -21.46 -4.80
N GLY A 172 -12.81 -22.26 -4.91
CA GLY A 172 -12.21 -22.66 -6.18
C GLY A 172 -11.41 -21.56 -6.89
N SER A 173 -11.15 -20.43 -6.23
CA SER A 173 -10.29 -19.37 -6.73
C SER A 173 -8.94 -19.42 -6.02
N SER A 174 -7.87 -19.14 -6.76
CA SER A 174 -6.53 -18.90 -6.19
C SER A 174 -6.22 -17.43 -6.38
N PRO A 175 -6.09 -16.67 -5.28
CA PRO A 175 -5.64 -15.27 -5.35
C PRO A 175 -4.21 -15.20 -5.89
N VAL A 176 -3.89 -14.09 -6.53
CA VAL A 176 -2.54 -13.86 -7.07
C VAL A 176 -2.06 -12.47 -6.72
N LEU A 177 -0.74 -12.29 -6.63
CA LEU A 177 -0.09 -10.98 -6.52
C LEU A 177 1.07 -10.89 -7.51
N PRO A 178 1.31 -9.74 -8.16
CA PRO A 178 2.54 -9.52 -8.90
C PRO A 178 3.73 -9.58 -7.94
N VAL A 179 4.82 -10.22 -8.36
CA VAL A 179 6.06 -10.30 -7.61
C VAL A 179 6.99 -9.18 -8.06
N VAL A 180 7.47 -8.38 -7.12
CA VAL A 180 8.46 -7.33 -7.33
C VAL A 180 9.78 -7.71 -6.66
N GLY A 181 10.88 -7.54 -7.36
CA GLY A 181 12.24 -7.69 -6.82
C GLY A 181 13.11 -6.53 -7.26
N LEU A 182 14.39 -6.59 -6.94
CA LEU A 182 15.38 -5.63 -7.38
C LEU A 182 16.24 -6.23 -8.50
N ASP A 183 16.51 -5.42 -9.53
CA ASP A 183 17.51 -5.67 -10.56
C ASP A 183 18.41 -4.43 -10.65
N GLU A 184 19.70 -4.59 -10.34
CA GLU A 184 20.66 -3.49 -10.20
C GLU A 184 20.14 -2.33 -9.31
N GLY A 185 19.49 -2.68 -8.19
CA GLY A 185 18.89 -1.72 -7.25
C GLY A 185 17.60 -1.07 -7.73
N ARG A 186 17.02 -1.50 -8.87
CA ARG A 186 15.76 -0.97 -9.39
C ARG A 186 14.61 -1.96 -9.21
N PRO A 187 13.44 -1.53 -8.75
CA PRO A 187 12.27 -2.39 -8.67
C PRO A 187 11.84 -2.87 -10.05
N VAL A 188 11.71 -4.20 -10.19
CA VAL A 188 11.26 -4.85 -11.42
C VAL A 188 10.26 -5.94 -11.10
N LEU A 189 9.29 -6.15 -11.99
CA LEU A 189 8.36 -7.27 -11.89
C LEU A 189 9.07 -8.56 -12.31
N GLN A 190 8.95 -9.61 -11.50
CA GLN A 190 9.66 -10.88 -11.69
C GLN A 190 8.73 -12.06 -11.97
N GLY A 191 7.40 -11.86 -11.84
CA GLY A 191 6.41 -12.90 -12.06
C GLY A 191 5.12 -12.66 -11.28
N THR A 192 4.42 -13.75 -10.96
CA THR A 192 3.17 -13.71 -10.21
C THR A 192 3.15 -14.79 -9.14
N ALA A 193 2.92 -14.40 -7.90
CA ALA A 193 2.70 -15.30 -6.78
C ALA A 193 1.27 -15.83 -6.80
N ILE A 194 1.11 -17.13 -6.58
CA ILE A 194 -0.18 -17.80 -6.42
C ILE A 194 -0.38 -18.12 -4.94
N PHE A 195 -1.57 -17.85 -4.45
CA PHE A 195 -1.93 -18.14 -3.08
C PHE A 195 -3.01 -19.21 -3.00
N LYS A 196 -2.95 -20.01 -1.95
CA LYS A 196 -4.05 -20.81 -1.48
C LYS A 196 -4.64 -20.12 -0.27
N ASP A 197 -5.86 -19.61 -0.41
CA ASP A 197 -6.45 -18.68 0.54
C ASP A 197 -5.55 -17.43 0.70
N TYR A 198 -4.86 -17.28 1.81
CA TYR A 198 -3.94 -16.17 2.08
C TYR A 198 -2.47 -16.59 2.13
N GLN A 199 -2.16 -17.88 1.99
CA GLN A 199 -0.80 -18.41 2.10
C GLN A 199 -0.18 -18.60 0.73
N LEU A 200 1.07 -18.15 0.57
CA LEU A 200 1.85 -18.33 -0.65
C LEU A 200 2.01 -19.83 -0.96
N ALA A 201 1.58 -20.22 -2.15
CA ALA A 201 1.66 -21.61 -2.62
C ALA A 201 2.79 -21.80 -3.64
N ASP A 202 2.93 -20.87 -4.60
CA ASP A 202 3.94 -20.93 -5.65
C ASP A 202 4.18 -19.55 -6.28
N ILE A 203 5.24 -19.42 -7.08
CA ILE A 203 5.56 -18.23 -7.85
C ILE A 203 5.79 -18.62 -9.31
N LEU A 204 4.96 -18.09 -10.19
CA LEU A 204 5.10 -18.20 -11.63
C LEU A 204 6.19 -17.25 -12.15
N THR A 205 6.99 -17.73 -13.08
CA THR A 205 7.88 -16.88 -13.88
C THR A 205 7.08 -15.90 -14.76
N LEU A 206 7.74 -14.93 -15.36
CA LEU A 206 7.11 -14.00 -16.30
C LEU A 206 6.41 -14.70 -17.47
N GLU A 207 7.02 -15.78 -18.01
CA GLU A 207 6.45 -16.54 -19.13
C GLU A 207 5.24 -17.39 -18.69
N GLU A 208 5.32 -18.04 -17.54
CA GLU A 208 4.20 -18.80 -16.96
C GLU A 208 3.04 -17.86 -16.58
N THR A 209 3.36 -16.65 -16.06
CA THR A 209 2.36 -15.60 -15.79
C THR A 209 1.61 -15.22 -17.04
N ARG A 210 2.28 -15.07 -18.18
CA ARG A 210 1.64 -14.78 -19.47
C ARG A 210 0.66 -15.87 -19.87
N GLY A 211 1.07 -17.13 -19.74
CA GLY A 211 0.18 -18.28 -19.97
C GLY A 211 -1.03 -18.27 -19.04
N TYR A 212 -0.82 -18.01 -17.76
CA TYR A 212 -1.89 -17.89 -16.77
C TYR A 212 -2.89 -16.78 -17.13
N LEU A 213 -2.39 -15.56 -17.48
CA LEU A 213 -3.24 -14.43 -17.85
C LEU A 213 -4.03 -14.70 -19.14
N ALA A 214 -3.42 -15.40 -20.12
CA ALA A 214 -4.12 -15.83 -21.34
C ALA A 214 -5.31 -16.74 -21.02
N LEU A 215 -5.13 -17.71 -20.13
CA LEU A 215 -6.19 -18.63 -19.70
C LEU A 215 -7.30 -17.94 -18.91
N LYS A 216 -6.96 -16.92 -18.14
CA LYS A 216 -7.92 -16.13 -17.33
C LYS A 216 -8.64 -15.05 -18.14
N GLY A 217 -8.28 -14.81 -19.39
CA GLY A 217 -8.82 -13.71 -20.21
C GLY A 217 -8.34 -12.32 -19.77
N GLY A 218 -7.25 -12.27 -19.02
CA GLY A 218 -6.64 -11.03 -18.48
C GLY A 218 -5.54 -10.42 -19.35
N LEU A 219 -5.29 -10.95 -20.55
CA LEU A 219 -4.39 -10.36 -21.52
C LEU A 219 -5.07 -9.17 -22.21
N HIS A 220 -4.77 -7.97 -21.76
CA HIS A 220 -5.25 -6.74 -22.40
C HIS A 220 -4.34 -6.26 -23.54
N GLN A 221 -3.04 -6.54 -23.48
CA GLN A 221 -2.03 -6.26 -24.50
C GLN A 221 -0.93 -7.32 -24.43
N GLY A 222 -0.31 -7.61 -25.56
CA GLY A 222 0.84 -8.53 -25.64
C GLY A 222 0.84 -9.29 -26.95
N GLU A 223 2.01 -9.38 -27.60
CA GLU A 223 2.20 -10.26 -28.75
C GLU A 223 2.26 -11.71 -28.28
N LEU A 224 1.38 -12.55 -28.82
CA LEU A 224 1.53 -14.01 -28.75
C LEU A 224 2.62 -14.39 -29.77
N VAL A 225 3.82 -14.65 -29.29
CA VAL A 225 4.91 -15.23 -30.08
C VAL A 225 4.87 -16.73 -29.91
#